data_49c03658be3dda09a90916a3e62ca025
#
_entry.id   49c03658be3dda09a90916a3e62ca025
#
_cell.length_a   1.000
_cell.length_b   1.000
_cell.length_c   1.000
_cell.angle_alpha   90.00
_cell.angle_beta   90.00
_cell.angle_gamma   90.00
#
_symmetry.space_group_name_H-M   'P 1'
#
loop_
_entity.id
_entity.type
_entity.pdbx_description
1 polymer ?
#
loop_
_entity_poly.entity_id
_entity_poly.type
_entity_poly.pdbx_seq_one_letter_code
_entity_poly.pdbx_strand_id
1 'polypeptide(L)'
;GAEDGNPIQVLSAQIMELIQKYQPVCVVDMHEGVNFYGVNGSIGNSIVVGQTQSGFINALDILEMVNSQNGDYPDFALEGNAPVGSLNCTASRELGIDAFTIETSQKLPMEVRVSQQVLIVTNILQQYGMEFKLRPESGG
;
A
#
# COMPACT_ATOMS: atom_id res chain seq x y z
N GLY A 1 -18.56 -6.46 -21.32
CA GLY A 1 -18.62 -6.35 -19.98
C GLY A 1 -17.93 -7.37 -19.13
N ALA A 2 -17.61 -6.93 -17.93
CA ALA A 2 -16.98 -7.75 -16.90
C ALA A 2 -17.89 -8.86 -16.33
N GLU A 3 -19.15 -8.91 -16.72
CA GLU A 3 -20.12 -9.89 -16.21
C GLU A 3 -19.81 -11.33 -16.63
N ASP A 4 -19.14 -11.49 -17.75
CA ASP A 4 -18.71 -12.79 -18.28
C ASP A 4 -17.24 -13.12 -18.01
N GLY A 5 -16.54 -12.31 -17.23
CA GLY A 5 -15.13 -12.48 -16.89
C GLY A 5 -14.92 -13.62 -15.88
N ASN A 6 -13.65 -14.06 -15.75
CA ASN A 6 -13.30 -14.95 -14.66
C ASN A 6 -13.49 -14.23 -13.29
N PRO A 7 -13.58 -14.96 -12.17
CA PRO A 7 -13.86 -14.36 -10.85
C PRO A 7 -12.91 -13.22 -10.46
N ILE A 8 -11.65 -13.28 -10.88
CA ILE A 8 -10.65 -12.23 -10.61
C ILE A 8 -10.98 -10.94 -11.37
N GLN A 9 -11.38 -11.05 -12.64
CA GLN A 9 -11.77 -9.91 -13.46
C GLN A 9 -13.05 -9.24 -12.94
N VAL A 10 -14.03 -10.06 -12.50
CA VAL A 10 -15.27 -9.57 -11.88
C VAL A 10 -14.95 -8.79 -10.59
N LEU A 11 -14.11 -9.36 -9.72
CA LEU A 11 -13.71 -8.71 -8.47
C LEU A 11 -12.98 -7.39 -8.73
N SER A 12 -12.04 -7.38 -9.68
CA SER A 12 -11.29 -6.18 -10.05
C SER A 12 -12.22 -5.07 -10.54
N ALA A 13 -13.21 -5.41 -11.38
CA ALA A 13 -14.21 -4.46 -11.87
C ALA A 13 -15.06 -3.89 -10.72
N GLN A 14 -15.48 -4.73 -9.78
CA GLN A 14 -16.25 -4.31 -8.60
C GLN A 14 -15.45 -3.36 -7.71
N ILE A 15 -14.16 -3.64 -7.49
CA ILE A 15 -13.28 -2.73 -6.73
C ILE A 15 -13.18 -1.38 -7.43
N MET A 16 -12.99 -1.36 -8.74
CA MET A 16 -12.92 -0.11 -9.49
C MET A 16 -14.23 0.69 -9.45
N GLU A 17 -15.38 0.03 -9.50
CA GLU A 17 -16.69 0.66 -9.33
C GLU A 17 -16.82 1.33 -7.95
N LEU A 18 -16.36 0.67 -6.88
CA LEU A 18 -16.37 1.23 -5.53
C LEU A 18 -15.47 2.48 -5.44
N ILE A 19 -14.28 2.43 -6.02
CA ILE A 19 -13.36 3.57 -6.04
C ILE A 19 -13.97 4.74 -6.80
N GLN A 20 -14.57 4.50 -7.95
CA GLN A 20 -15.26 5.53 -8.73
C GLN A 20 -16.45 6.12 -7.98
N LYS A 21 -17.24 5.29 -7.29
CA LYS A 21 -18.42 5.70 -6.54
C LYS A 21 -18.06 6.56 -5.33
N TYR A 22 -17.07 6.16 -4.54
CA TYR A 22 -16.75 6.79 -3.27
C TYR A 22 -15.66 7.86 -3.37
N GLN A 23 -14.88 7.90 -4.44
CA GLN A 23 -13.78 8.86 -4.65
C GLN A 23 -12.89 9.01 -3.41
N PRO A 24 -12.25 7.94 -2.92
CA PRO A 24 -11.42 8.00 -1.72
C PRO A 24 -10.25 8.97 -1.92
N VAL A 25 -9.73 9.52 -0.83
CA VAL A 25 -8.54 10.40 -0.86
C VAL A 25 -7.28 9.63 -1.22
N CYS A 26 -7.22 8.35 -0.88
CA CYS A 26 -6.15 7.44 -1.30
C CYS A 26 -6.63 5.99 -1.34
N VAL A 27 -5.90 5.18 -2.06
CA VAL A 27 -6.06 3.73 -2.13
C VAL A 27 -4.80 3.07 -1.58
N VAL A 28 -4.96 2.11 -0.69
CA VAL A 28 -3.85 1.33 -0.13
C VAL A 28 -4.07 -0.13 -0.44
N ASP A 29 -3.10 -0.73 -1.11
CA ASP A 29 -3.09 -2.15 -1.47
C ASP A 29 -1.96 -2.85 -0.70
N MET A 30 -2.29 -3.90 0.04
CA MET A 30 -1.35 -4.57 0.94
C MET A 30 -0.86 -5.88 0.35
N HIS A 31 0.44 -5.96 0.09
CA HIS A 31 1.11 -7.06 -0.58
C HIS A 31 2.33 -7.54 0.21
N GLU A 32 2.94 -8.60 -0.30
CA GLU A 32 4.20 -9.14 0.19
C GLU A 32 5.13 -9.51 -0.97
N GLY A 33 6.39 -9.10 -0.87
CA GLY A 33 7.45 -9.57 -1.75
C GLY A 33 8.14 -10.83 -1.20
N VAL A 34 8.66 -11.67 -2.10
CA VAL A 34 9.33 -12.92 -1.71
C VAL A 34 10.62 -12.70 -0.93
N ASN A 35 11.28 -11.55 -1.15
CA ASN A 35 12.55 -11.20 -0.54
C ASN A 35 12.59 -9.70 -0.24
N PHE A 36 13.72 -9.19 0.23
CA PHE A 36 13.94 -7.76 0.41
C PHE A 36 14.13 -7.04 -0.93
N TYR A 37 13.91 -5.73 -0.92
CA TYR A 37 14.03 -4.86 -2.08
C TYR A 37 15.40 -4.99 -2.75
N GLY A 38 15.38 -5.21 -4.07
CA GLY A 38 16.59 -5.35 -4.88
C GLY A 38 17.26 -6.72 -4.81
N VAL A 39 16.82 -7.62 -3.92
CA VAL A 39 17.35 -8.98 -3.85
C VAL A 39 16.61 -9.87 -4.83
N ASN A 40 17.30 -10.38 -5.84
CA ASN A 40 16.75 -11.24 -6.91
C ASN A 40 15.50 -10.63 -7.57
N GLY A 41 15.47 -9.31 -7.75
CA GLY A 41 14.34 -8.60 -8.35
C GLY A 41 13.10 -8.47 -7.46
N SER A 42 13.19 -8.83 -6.19
CA SER A 42 12.09 -8.66 -5.23
C SER A 42 11.89 -7.20 -4.85
N ILE A 43 10.65 -6.87 -4.48
CA ILE A 43 10.24 -5.55 -4.00
C ILE A 43 9.77 -5.53 -2.55
N GLY A 44 10.04 -6.61 -1.80
CA GLY A 44 9.72 -6.67 -0.36
C GLY A 44 10.43 -5.57 0.44
N ASN A 45 9.79 -5.07 1.47
CA ASN A 45 10.16 -3.84 2.19
C ASN A 45 10.27 -2.63 1.23
N SER A 46 9.18 -2.36 0.53
CA SER A 46 9.02 -1.14 -0.25
C SER A 46 7.61 -0.57 -0.17
N ILE A 47 7.50 0.70 -0.49
CA ILE A 47 6.24 1.39 -0.74
C ILE A 47 6.24 1.74 -2.22
N VAL A 48 5.34 1.13 -2.97
CA VAL A 48 5.14 1.44 -4.39
C VAL A 48 4.13 2.58 -4.47
N VAL A 49 4.54 3.71 -4.98
CA VAL A 49 3.66 4.89 -5.11
C VAL A 49 3.11 4.98 -6.54
N GLY A 50 1.86 5.39 -6.64
CA GLY A 50 1.20 5.64 -7.92
C GLY A 50 1.69 6.92 -8.60
N GLN A 51 1.09 7.24 -9.74
CA GLN A 51 1.56 8.28 -10.67
C GLN A 51 0.97 9.67 -10.40
N THR A 52 0.50 9.95 -9.18
CA THR A 52 0.06 11.29 -8.80
C THR A 52 1.22 12.04 -8.13
N GLN A 53 1.30 13.34 -8.38
CA GLN A 53 2.30 14.19 -7.74
C GLN A 53 2.08 14.27 -6.21
N SER A 54 0.83 14.42 -5.78
CA SER A 54 0.48 14.45 -4.35
C SER A 54 0.82 13.14 -3.65
N GLY A 55 0.55 12.00 -4.29
CA GLY A 55 0.91 10.69 -3.77
C GLY A 55 2.42 10.52 -3.59
N PHE A 56 3.21 10.98 -4.56
CA PHE A 56 4.67 10.93 -4.47
C PHE A 56 5.20 11.80 -3.31
N ILE A 57 4.73 13.01 -3.17
CA ILE A 57 5.13 13.92 -2.07
C ILE A 57 4.76 13.32 -0.72
N ASN A 58 3.55 12.82 -0.57
CA ASN A 58 3.10 12.17 0.67
C ASN A 58 3.90 10.88 0.95
N ALA A 59 4.26 10.12 -0.07
CA ALA A 59 5.06 8.91 0.09
C ALA A 59 6.46 9.19 0.66
N LEU A 60 7.08 10.30 0.32
CA LEU A 60 8.37 10.69 0.89
C LEU A 60 8.28 10.93 2.40
N ASP A 61 7.26 11.64 2.85
CA ASP A 61 7.03 11.89 4.28
C ASP A 61 6.68 10.60 5.02
N ILE A 62 5.82 9.76 4.44
CA ILE A 62 5.45 8.46 5.01
C ILE A 62 6.68 7.56 5.14
N LEU A 63 7.51 7.50 4.10
CA LEU A 63 8.72 6.68 4.09
C LEU A 63 9.70 7.09 5.21
N GLU A 64 9.94 8.37 5.38
CA GLU A 64 10.80 8.89 6.44
C GLU A 64 10.29 8.51 7.82
N MET A 65 9.00 8.69 8.09
CA MET A 65 8.37 8.33 9.36
C MET A 65 8.41 6.82 9.62
N VAL A 66 8.09 6.01 8.61
CA VAL A 66 8.12 4.55 8.72
C VAL A 66 9.54 4.06 9.03
N ASN A 67 10.54 4.52 8.31
CA ASN A 67 11.92 4.08 8.50
C ASN A 67 12.47 4.53 9.86
N SER A 68 12.03 5.66 10.39
CA SER A 68 12.39 6.10 11.75
C SER A 68 11.79 5.22 12.86
N GLN A 69 10.73 4.45 12.56
CA GLN A 69 9.96 3.63 13.51
C GLN A 69 10.11 2.13 13.25
N ASN A 70 10.86 1.72 12.24
CA ASN A 70 10.96 0.31 11.81
C ASN A 70 11.96 -0.52 12.63
N GLY A 71 12.63 0.05 13.64
CA GLY A 71 13.61 -0.64 14.45
C GLY A 71 14.85 -1.05 13.66
N ASP A 72 15.37 -2.27 13.93
CA ASP A 72 16.59 -2.79 13.30
C ASP A 72 16.33 -3.57 12.00
N TYR A 73 15.11 -3.58 11.51
CA TYR A 73 14.78 -4.22 10.23
C TYR A 73 15.26 -3.37 9.06
N PRO A 74 15.50 -3.99 7.89
CA PRO A 74 15.86 -3.23 6.69
C PRO A 74 14.86 -2.14 6.37
N ASP A 75 15.35 -0.98 5.99
CA ASP A 75 14.53 0.16 5.61
C ASP A 75 13.62 -0.17 4.42
N PHE A 76 12.45 0.43 4.41
CA PHE A 76 11.58 0.43 3.24
C PHE A 76 12.16 1.32 2.15
N ALA A 77 12.12 0.84 0.92
CA ALA A 77 12.47 1.61 -0.27
C ALA A 77 11.23 2.27 -0.88
N LEU A 78 11.42 3.32 -1.65
CA LEU A 78 10.36 3.91 -2.47
C LEU A 78 10.50 3.40 -3.91
N GLU A 79 9.40 2.84 -4.44
CA GLU A 79 9.31 2.37 -5.82
C GLU A 79 8.22 3.17 -6.55
N GLY A 80 8.60 3.81 -7.67
CA GLY A 80 7.69 4.69 -8.42
C GLY A 80 6.96 4.03 -9.59
N ASN A 81 7.25 2.75 -9.87
CA ASN A 81 6.75 2.08 -11.07
C ASN A 81 5.69 1.02 -10.72
N ALA A 82 4.50 1.46 -10.32
CA ALA A 82 3.38 0.54 -10.16
C ALA A 82 3.09 -0.20 -11.48
N PRO A 83 3.00 -1.53 -11.47
CA PRO A 83 2.77 -2.32 -12.68
C PRO A 83 1.48 -1.90 -13.39
N VAL A 84 1.52 -1.80 -14.71
CA VAL A 84 0.33 -1.56 -15.54
C VAL A 84 -0.70 -2.66 -15.29
N GLY A 85 -1.94 -2.28 -15.08
CA GLY A 85 -3.05 -3.19 -14.75
C GLY A 85 -3.19 -3.50 -13.26
N SER A 86 -2.25 -3.05 -12.40
CA SER A 86 -2.44 -3.11 -10.95
C SER A 86 -3.49 -2.11 -10.48
N LEU A 87 -4.07 -2.38 -9.32
CA LEU A 87 -5.01 -1.46 -8.65
C LEU A 87 -4.38 -0.07 -8.46
N ASN A 88 -3.14 -0.04 -7.98
CA ASN A 88 -2.37 1.19 -7.77
C ASN A 88 -2.23 2.01 -9.07
N CYS A 89 -1.74 1.38 -10.12
CA CYS A 89 -1.53 2.05 -11.40
C CYS A 89 -2.86 2.59 -11.98
N THR A 90 -3.92 1.79 -11.94
CA THR A 90 -5.23 2.17 -12.46
C THR A 90 -5.84 3.32 -11.66
N ALA A 91 -5.84 3.24 -10.32
CA ALA A 91 -6.39 4.30 -9.47
C ALA A 91 -5.63 5.61 -9.64
N SER A 92 -4.31 5.59 -9.67
CA SER A 92 -3.50 6.80 -9.77
C SER A 92 -3.49 7.39 -11.18
N ARG A 93 -3.32 6.57 -12.20
CA ARG A 93 -3.16 7.02 -13.58
C ARG A 93 -4.49 7.41 -14.24
N GLU A 94 -5.53 6.61 -14.04
CA GLU A 94 -6.81 6.83 -14.72
C GLU A 94 -7.78 7.69 -13.91
N LEU A 95 -7.74 7.60 -12.57
CA LEU A 95 -8.66 8.33 -11.70
C LEU A 95 -8.01 9.51 -10.95
N GLY A 96 -6.68 9.65 -11.03
CA GLY A 96 -5.96 10.73 -10.33
C GLY A 96 -6.02 10.62 -8.82
N ILE A 97 -6.24 9.42 -8.28
CA ILE A 97 -6.31 9.16 -6.84
C ILE A 97 -4.93 8.70 -6.35
N ASP A 98 -4.46 9.25 -5.24
CA ASP A 98 -3.23 8.80 -4.61
C ASP A 98 -3.32 7.31 -4.26
N ALA A 99 -2.33 6.53 -4.66
CA ALA A 99 -2.35 5.10 -4.47
C ALA A 99 -0.99 4.59 -3.99
N PHE A 100 -1.03 3.67 -3.04
CA PHE A 100 0.14 3.07 -2.42
C PHE A 100 -0.01 1.55 -2.40
N THR A 101 1.04 0.83 -2.78
CA THR A 101 1.14 -0.60 -2.52
C THR A 101 2.23 -0.80 -1.47
N ILE A 102 1.87 -1.44 -0.37
CA ILE A 102 2.81 -1.76 0.70
C ILE A 102 3.31 -3.18 0.46
N GLU A 103 4.62 -3.32 0.34
CA GLU A 103 5.27 -4.62 0.13
C GLU A 103 6.12 -4.97 1.36
N THR A 104 5.66 -5.89 2.19
CA THR A 104 6.49 -6.48 3.26
C THR A 104 7.26 -7.68 2.72
N SER A 105 8.35 -8.08 3.38
CA SER A 105 9.16 -9.22 2.93
C SER A 105 8.76 -10.51 3.62
N GLN A 106 8.49 -11.56 2.83
CA GLN A 106 8.22 -12.91 3.35
C GLN A 106 9.43 -13.54 4.08
N LYS A 107 10.60 -12.90 4.03
CA LYS A 107 11.77 -13.30 4.81
C LYS A 107 11.67 -12.97 6.29
N LEU A 108 10.73 -12.10 6.67
CA LEU A 108 10.47 -11.74 8.05
C LEU A 108 9.36 -12.61 8.66
N PRO A 109 9.37 -12.81 9.98
CA PRO A 109 8.28 -13.50 10.68
C PRO A 109 6.92 -12.82 10.44
N MET A 110 5.84 -13.59 10.50
CA MET A 110 4.48 -13.09 10.26
C MET A 110 4.12 -11.90 11.17
N GLU A 111 4.42 -11.99 12.45
CA GLU A 111 4.14 -10.92 13.41
C GLU A 111 4.88 -9.62 13.08
N VAL A 112 6.08 -9.71 12.54
CA VAL A 112 6.85 -8.53 12.10
C VAL A 112 6.20 -7.92 10.86
N ARG A 113 5.83 -8.74 9.88
CA ARG A 113 5.16 -8.28 8.65
C ARG A 113 3.82 -7.59 8.96
N VAL A 114 3.02 -8.17 9.84
CA VAL A 114 1.76 -7.56 10.30
C VAL A 114 2.02 -6.22 10.99
N SER A 115 3.00 -6.15 11.89
CA SER A 115 3.38 -4.90 12.56
C SER A 115 3.84 -3.84 11.58
N GLN A 116 4.60 -4.20 10.57
CA GLN A 116 5.05 -3.27 9.52
C GLN A 116 3.87 -2.76 8.67
N GLN A 117 2.94 -3.62 8.29
CA GLN A 117 1.74 -3.21 7.56
C GLN A 117 0.90 -2.22 8.39
N VAL A 118 0.68 -2.52 9.67
CA VAL A 118 -0.04 -1.62 10.59
C VAL A 118 0.70 -0.28 10.73
N LEU A 119 2.02 -0.30 10.89
CA LEU A 119 2.84 0.91 10.99
C LEU A 119 2.67 1.81 9.76
N ILE A 120 2.75 1.23 8.57
CA ILE A 120 2.66 2.00 7.33
C ILE A 120 1.25 2.53 7.11
N VAL A 121 0.21 1.71 7.29
CA VAL A 121 -1.20 2.15 7.17
C VAL A 121 -1.50 3.26 8.17
N THR A 122 -1.03 3.15 9.41
CA THR A 122 -1.17 4.18 10.43
C THR A 122 -0.54 5.51 10.00
N ASN A 123 0.67 5.46 9.46
CA ASN A 123 1.35 6.67 8.96
C ASN A 123 0.63 7.26 7.73
N ILE A 124 0.09 6.44 6.85
CA ILE A 124 -0.74 6.91 5.73
C ILE A 124 -1.98 7.61 6.24
N LEU A 125 -2.72 7.02 7.17
CA LEU A 125 -3.92 7.65 7.76
C LEU A 125 -3.60 9.00 8.38
N GLN A 126 -2.52 9.10 9.14
CA GLN A 126 -2.06 10.37 9.74
C GLN A 126 -1.68 11.41 8.67
N GLN A 127 -1.00 10.99 7.61
CA GLN A 127 -0.59 11.87 6.51
C GLN A 127 -1.79 12.52 5.82
N TYR A 128 -2.90 11.79 5.71
CA TYR A 128 -4.15 12.29 5.13
C TYR A 128 -5.10 12.92 6.16
N GLY A 129 -4.61 13.19 7.38
CA GLY A 129 -5.37 13.89 8.42
C GLY A 129 -6.50 13.06 9.05
N MET A 130 -6.44 11.74 8.95
CA MET A 130 -7.42 10.86 9.56
C MET A 130 -7.07 10.59 11.02
N GLU A 131 -8.06 10.74 11.90
CA GLU A 131 -7.96 10.32 13.29
C GLU A 131 -8.43 8.88 13.42
N PHE A 132 -7.71 8.09 14.21
CA PHE A 132 -8.10 6.72 14.52
C PHE A 132 -7.80 6.42 15.99
N LYS A 133 -8.60 5.50 16.55
CA LYS A 133 -8.36 4.96 17.88
C LYS A 133 -8.14 3.45 17.73
N LEU A 134 -7.01 2.98 18.21
CA LEU A 134 -6.81 1.55 18.39
C LEU A 134 -7.83 1.06 19.43
N ARG A 135 -8.59 0.02 19.09
CA ARG A 135 -9.41 -0.64 20.11
C ARG A 135 -8.47 -1.20 21.18
N PRO A 136 -8.74 -0.98 22.47
CA PRO A 136 -8.01 -1.70 23.50
C PRO A 136 -8.17 -3.20 23.19
N GLU A 137 -7.09 -3.95 23.30
CA GLU A 137 -7.18 -5.40 23.25
C GLU A 137 -8.25 -5.82 24.26
N SER A 138 -9.24 -6.56 23.78
CA SER A 138 -10.24 -7.16 24.67
C SER A 138 -9.46 -8.09 25.60
N GLY A 139 -9.23 -7.67 26.85
CA GLY A 139 -8.60 -8.49 27.87
C GLY A 139 -9.35 -9.81 27.94
N GLY A 140 -8.70 -10.87 27.49
CA GLY A 140 -9.22 -12.22 27.56
C GLY A 140 -9.25 -12.73 28.99
#